data_e7097306f25ec5086368dc1a169d3131
#
_entry.id   e7097306f25ec5086368dc1a169d3131
#
_cell.length_a   1.000
_cell.length_b   1.000
_cell.length_c   1.000
_cell.angle_alpha   90.00
_cell.angle_beta   90.00
_cell.angle_gamma   90.00
#
_symmetry.space_group_name_H-M   'P 1'
#
loop_
_entity.id
_entity.type
_entity.pdbx_description
1 polymer ?
#
loop_
_entity_poly.entity_id
_entity_poly.type
_entity_poly.pdbx_seq_one_letter_code
_entity_poly.pdbx_strand_id
1 'polypeptide(L)'
;MDDVSAPTGREPELTAVPRADGSAPRALVLGATGYIGGRLVPRLLNAGYEVRVLARDPARAAAFPWGDRVEIVRGDATDAASVGEAVRDVDVLYYLVHSMSGGTKFADADRRAAQTVAQAATEGTVGRIVYLGGLHPDDVTLSPHLRSRVEVGETFLSSGVPTIVLQAGVVIGSGSAS
;
A
#
# COMPACT_ATOMS: atom_id res chain seq x y z
N MET A 1 9.34 6.60 -41.87
CA MET A 1 10.27 6.71 -40.71
C MET A 1 9.59 7.68 -39.77
N ASP A 2 8.58 7.14 -39.03
CA ASP A 2 7.67 7.97 -38.25
C ASP A 2 8.30 8.17 -36.87
N ASP A 3 8.60 9.43 -36.59
CA ASP A 3 9.10 9.92 -35.32
C ASP A 3 7.98 9.76 -34.25
N VAL A 4 8.02 8.68 -33.48
CA VAL A 4 7.16 8.52 -32.32
C VAL A 4 7.73 9.39 -31.20
N SER A 5 7.43 10.67 -31.27
CA SER A 5 7.66 11.58 -30.14
C SER A 5 6.92 11.05 -28.91
N ALA A 6 7.69 10.65 -27.88
CA ALA A 6 7.13 10.27 -26.59
C ALA A 6 6.25 11.41 -26.06
N PRO A 7 5.08 11.14 -25.49
CA PRO A 7 4.23 12.17 -24.93
C PRO A 7 4.98 12.86 -23.79
N THR A 8 5.33 14.12 -23.97
CA THR A 8 5.80 15.05 -22.93
C THR A 8 4.63 15.45 -22.03
N GLY A 9 3.90 14.45 -21.51
CA GLY A 9 2.85 14.66 -20.55
C GLY A 9 3.48 14.97 -19.20
N ARG A 10 3.40 16.22 -18.76
CA ARG A 10 3.62 16.58 -17.36
C ARG A 10 2.74 15.67 -16.53
N GLU A 11 3.33 14.85 -15.65
CA GLU A 11 2.55 14.03 -14.72
C GLU A 11 1.58 14.97 -13.98
N PRO A 12 0.29 14.58 -13.81
CA PRO A 12 -0.64 15.43 -13.08
C PRO A 12 -0.09 15.67 -11.68
N GLU A 13 -0.01 16.95 -11.29
CA GLU A 13 0.48 17.35 -9.99
C GLU A 13 -0.57 16.94 -8.94
N LEU A 14 -0.25 15.89 -8.19
CA LEU A 14 -1.11 15.39 -7.12
C LEU A 14 -1.03 16.38 -5.96
N THR A 15 -2.18 16.85 -5.48
CA THR A 15 -2.26 17.70 -4.30
C THR A 15 -3.19 17.04 -3.30
N ALA A 16 -2.73 16.93 -2.06
CA ALA A 16 -3.54 16.42 -0.96
C ALA A 16 -4.68 17.40 -0.66
N VAL A 17 -5.87 16.85 -0.41
CA VAL A 17 -7.00 17.66 0.08
C VAL A 17 -6.83 17.79 1.60
N PRO A 18 -6.67 19.00 2.14
CA PRO A 18 -6.57 19.20 3.57
C PRO A 18 -7.80 18.69 4.32
N ARG A 19 -7.62 18.33 5.58
CA ARG A 19 -8.72 18.00 6.50
C ARG A 19 -9.62 19.22 6.74
N ALA A 20 -10.79 19.01 7.33
CA ALA A 20 -11.74 20.08 7.63
C ALA A 20 -11.15 21.17 8.56
N ASP A 21 -10.18 20.83 9.40
CA ASP A 21 -9.46 21.75 10.28
C ASP A 21 -8.25 22.44 9.61
N GLY A 22 -8.03 22.19 8.33
CA GLY A 22 -6.92 22.74 7.54
C GLY A 22 -5.60 21.99 7.69
N SER A 23 -5.53 20.95 8.53
CA SER A 23 -4.31 20.14 8.68
C SER A 23 -4.08 19.24 7.45
N ALA A 24 -2.82 18.82 7.28
CA ALA A 24 -2.46 17.88 6.22
C ALA A 24 -3.10 16.50 6.48
N PRO A 25 -3.62 15.82 5.46
CA PRO A 25 -4.11 14.45 5.63
C PRO A 25 -2.95 13.49 5.83
N ARG A 26 -3.20 12.42 6.60
CA ARG A 26 -2.20 11.40 6.90
C ARG A 26 -2.38 10.15 6.07
N ALA A 27 -1.31 9.72 5.40
CA ALA A 27 -1.23 8.48 4.65
C ALA A 27 -0.40 7.45 5.42
N LEU A 28 -0.96 6.24 5.62
CA LEU A 28 -0.21 5.08 6.10
C LEU A 28 0.18 4.20 4.92
N VAL A 29 1.46 3.83 4.81
CA VAL A 29 1.95 2.95 3.75
C VAL A 29 2.52 1.67 4.36
N LEU A 30 1.86 0.54 4.08
CA LEU A 30 2.39 -0.80 4.33
C LEU A 30 3.12 -1.28 3.07
N GLY A 31 4.38 -1.72 3.23
CA GLY A 31 5.23 -2.11 2.09
C GLY A 31 6.03 -0.94 1.48
N ALA A 32 6.24 0.13 2.25
CA ALA A 32 6.97 1.33 1.83
C ALA A 32 8.41 1.06 1.33
N THR A 33 9.08 0.02 1.84
CA THR A 33 10.44 -0.36 1.45
C THR A 33 10.50 -1.25 0.20
N GLY A 34 9.35 -1.57 -0.39
CA GLY A 34 9.24 -2.29 -1.66
C GLY A 34 9.39 -1.36 -2.88
N TYR A 35 9.39 -1.95 -4.08
CA TYR A 35 9.56 -1.21 -5.32
C TYR A 35 8.52 -0.10 -5.53
N ILE A 36 7.24 -0.42 -5.36
CA ILE A 36 6.14 0.54 -5.52
C ILE A 36 6.11 1.52 -4.35
N GLY A 37 6.21 1.01 -3.11
CA GLY A 37 6.16 1.83 -1.90
C GLY A 37 7.26 2.88 -1.86
N GLY A 38 8.50 2.49 -2.22
CA GLY A 38 9.63 3.41 -2.27
C GLY A 38 9.46 4.57 -3.27
N ARG A 39 8.58 4.41 -4.28
CA ARG A 39 8.22 5.46 -5.25
C ARG A 39 6.97 6.22 -4.86
N LEU A 40 6.04 5.58 -4.17
CA LEU A 40 4.81 6.20 -3.70
C LEU A 40 5.08 7.21 -2.58
N VAL A 41 5.90 6.84 -1.59
CA VAL A 41 6.17 7.68 -0.41
C VAL A 41 6.63 9.10 -0.81
N PRO A 42 7.66 9.31 -1.65
CA PRO A 42 8.05 10.67 -2.03
C PRO A 42 6.96 11.44 -2.79
N ARG A 43 6.11 10.75 -3.55
CA ARG A 43 4.98 11.40 -4.23
C ARG A 43 3.90 11.88 -3.25
N LEU A 44 3.60 11.09 -2.23
CA LEU A 44 2.67 11.49 -1.15
C LEU A 44 3.21 12.69 -0.37
N LEU A 45 4.48 12.67 -0.01
CA LEU A 45 5.14 13.80 0.68
C LEU A 45 5.11 15.08 -0.17
N ASN A 46 5.38 14.96 -1.47
CA ASN A 46 5.34 16.11 -2.40
C ASN A 46 3.90 16.60 -2.65
N ALA A 47 2.90 15.73 -2.53
CA ALA A 47 1.49 16.10 -2.61
C ALA A 47 0.97 16.79 -1.34
N GLY A 48 1.75 16.82 -0.25
CA GLY A 48 1.38 17.47 1.00
C GLY A 48 0.77 16.55 2.05
N TYR A 49 0.93 15.23 1.91
CA TYR A 49 0.54 14.30 2.97
C TYR A 49 1.58 14.24 4.09
N GLU A 50 1.12 14.11 5.33
CA GLU A 50 1.92 13.49 6.38
C GLU A 50 1.98 11.98 6.11
N VAL A 51 3.19 11.41 6.03
CA VAL A 51 3.34 9.99 5.70
C VAL A 51 3.84 9.21 6.90
N ARG A 52 3.11 8.16 7.25
CA ARG A 52 3.51 7.13 8.21
C ARG A 52 3.78 5.83 7.46
N VAL A 53 4.80 5.09 7.89
CA VAL A 53 5.11 3.77 7.33
C VAL A 53 5.14 2.72 8.42
N LEU A 54 4.54 1.55 8.16
CA LEU A 54 4.68 0.37 9.02
C LEU A 54 5.81 -0.49 8.47
N ALA A 55 6.87 -0.69 9.24
CA ALA A 55 8.06 -1.40 8.81
C ALA A 55 8.53 -2.44 9.84
N ARG A 56 8.80 -3.66 9.38
CA ARG A 56 9.41 -4.72 10.21
C ARG A 56 10.84 -4.37 10.63
N ASP A 57 11.52 -3.68 9.74
CA ASP A 57 12.89 -3.17 9.94
C ASP A 57 12.89 -1.64 9.79
N PRO A 58 12.78 -0.88 10.90
CA PRO A 58 12.83 0.57 10.89
C PRO A 58 14.14 1.15 10.33
N ALA A 59 15.26 0.48 10.57
CA ALA A 59 16.56 0.96 10.09
C ALA A 59 16.63 0.92 8.56
N ARG A 60 16.07 -0.12 7.94
CA ARG A 60 15.93 -0.20 6.50
C ARG A 60 15.02 0.90 5.94
N ALA A 61 13.93 1.22 6.61
CA ALA A 61 13.03 2.30 6.17
C ALA A 61 13.71 3.67 6.32
N ALA A 62 14.41 3.91 7.41
CA ALA A 62 15.15 5.15 7.66
C ALA A 62 16.31 5.38 6.66
N ALA A 63 16.85 4.32 6.07
CA ALA A 63 17.92 4.42 5.06
C ALA A 63 17.42 4.90 3.67
N PHE A 64 16.11 5.00 3.45
CA PHE A 64 15.58 5.56 2.20
C PHE A 64 15.76 7.09 2.16
N PRO A 65 15.87 7.72 0.97
CA PRO A 65 16.01 9.17 0.84
C PRO A 65 14.87 10.00 1.46
N TRP A 66 13.78 9.37 1.81
CA TRP A 66 12.62 9.97 2.48
C TRP A 66 12.49 9.58 3.96
N GLY A 67 13.42 8.77 4.49
CA GLY A 67 13.31 8.16 5.82
C GLY A 67 13.22 9.17 6.97
N ASP A 68 13.86 10.32 6.86
CA ASP A 68 13.82 11.43 7.82
C ASP A 68 12.57 12.32 7.73
N ARG A 69 11.75 12.09 6.69
CA ARG A 69 10.54 12.87 6.39
C ARG A 69 9.24 12.14 6.73
N VAL A 70 9.32 10.93 7.24
CA VAL A 70 8.17 10.08 7.56
C VAL A 70 8.18 9.62 9.01
N GLU A 71 7.01 9.35 9.55
CA GLU A 71 6.87 8.65 10.81
C GLU A 71 7.03 7.13 10.56
N ILE A 72 7.99 6.50 11.25
CA ILE A 72 8.24 5.06 11.12
C ILE A 72 7.72 4.34 12.35
N VAL A 73 6.66 3.54 12.17
CA VAL A 73 6.15 2.64 13.19
C VAL A 73 6.76 1.26 12.97
N ARG A 74 7.40 0.71 14.01
CA ARG A 74 7.90 -0.67 13.97
C ARG A 74 6.75 -1.65 14.12
N GLY A 75 6.58 -2.58 13.19
CA GLY A 75 5.55 -3.60 13.30
C GLY A 75 5.45 -4.52 12.09
N ASP A 76 4.54 -5.48 12.21
CA ASP A 76 4.21 -6.44 11.16
C ASP A 76 2.71 -6.36 10.87
N ALA A 77 2.31 -6.52 9.61
CA ALA A 77 0.90 -6.47 9.18
C ALA A 77 0.04 -7.60 9.83
N THR A 78 0.67 -8.63 10.38
CA THR A 78 -0.01 -9.71 11.12
C THR A 78 -0.13 -9.45 12.62
N ASP A 79 0.49 -8.39 13.14
CA ASP A 79 0.45 -8.03 14.55
C ASP A 79 -0.56 -6.91 14.82
N ALA A 80 -1.67 -7.26 15.47
CA ALA A 80 -2.79 -6.35 15.72
C ALA A 80 -2.39 -5.11 16.54
N ALA A 81 -1.44 -5.25 17.48
CA ALA A 81 -1.02 -4.13 18.32
C ALA A 81 -0.28 -3.07 17.51
N SER A 82 0.71 -3.47 16.71
CA SER A 82 1.47 -2.53 15.87
C SER A 82 0.65 -1.95 14.73
N VAL A 83 -0.27 -2.73 14.14
CA VAL A 83 -1.20 -2.21 13.13
C VAL A 83 -2.18 -1.22 13.76
N GLY A 84 -2.75 -1.52 14.94
CA GLY A 84 -3.63 -0.63 15.67
C GLY A 84 -2.96 0.70 16.05
N GLU A 85 -1.67 0.70 16.39
CA GLU A 85 -0.89 1.92 16.56
C GLU A 85 -0.73 2.69 15.25
N ALA A 86 -0.38 2.00 14.17
CA ALA A 86 -0.09 2.61 12.88
C ALA A 86 -1.31 3.29 12.24
N VAL A 87 -2.52 2.78 12.44
CA VAL A 87 -3.75 3.31 11.81
C VAL A 87 -4.35 4.53 12.51
N ARG A 88 -3.81 4.97 13.66
CA ARG A 88 -4.35 6.13 14.39
C ARG A 88 -4.28 7.39 13.55
N ASP A 89 -5.39 8.10 13.46
CA ASP A 89 -5.52 9.37 12.71
C ASP A 89 -5.13 9.27 11.23
N VAL A 90 -5.37 8.12 10.58
CA VAL A 90 -5.05 7.88 9.18
C VAL A 90 -6.25 8.16 8.29
N ASP A 91 -6.08 9.02 7.28
CA ASP A 91 -7.10 9.32 6.28
C ASP A 91 -7.09 8.31 5.13
N VAL A 92 -5.89 7.85 4.73
CA VAL A 92 -5.75 6.85 3.66
C VAL A 92 -4.66 5.83 3.98
N LEU A 93 -5.01 4.55 3.83
CA LEU A 93 -4.11 3.42 4.01
C LEU A 93 -3.77 2.80 2.65
N TYR A 94 -2.49 2.75 2.30
CA TYR A 94 -1.98 2.06 1.11
C TYR A 94 -1.43 0.70 1.51
N TYR A 95 -2.09 -0.37 1.04
CA TYR A 95 -1.65 -1.74 1.28
C TYR A 95 -0.91 -2.29 0.06
N LEU A 96 0.43 -2.37 0.17
CA LEU A 96 1.34 -2.81 -0.90
C LEU A 96 2.13 -4.06 -0.49
N VAL A 97 1.74 -4.69 0.61
CA VAL A 97 2.41 -5.90 1.12
C VAL A 97 1.88 -7.13 0.40
N HIS A 98 2.78 -8.01 0.02
CA HIS A 98 2.48 -9.36 -0.42
C HIS A 98 3.66 -10.28 -0.11
N SER A 99 3.36 -11.54 0.18
CA SER A 99 4.40 -12.53 0.45
C SER A 99 4.95 -13.05 -0.88
N MET A 100 6.27 -12.92 -1.07
CA MET A 100 6.99 -13.43 -2.25
C MET A 100 7.56 -14.83 -2.01
N SER A 101 7.50 -15.35 -0.78
CA SER A 101 8.12 -16.63 -0.40
C SER A 101 7.23 -17.79 -0.81
N GLY A 102 7.72 -18.65 -1.70
CA GLY A 102 6.97 -19.81 -2.22
C GLY A 102 6.57 -20.83 -1.16
N GLY A 103 5.41 -21.46 -1.38
CA GLY A 103 4.85 -22.52 -0.53
C GLY A 103 3.40 -22.22 -0.13
N THR A 104 2.67 -23.20 0.35
CA THR A 104 1.24 -23.07 0.73
C THR A 104 1.00 -22.15 1.92
N LYS A 105 2.03 -21.83 2.71
CA LYS A 105 1.95 -20.98 3.91
C LYS A 105 1.83 -19.48 3.62
N PHE A 106 2.14 -19.03 2.40
CA PHE A 106 2.08 -17.59 2.07
C PHE A 106 0.63 -17.08 2.01
N ALA A 107 -0.29 -17.86 1.46
CA ALA A 107 -1.70 -17.46 1.35
C ALA A 107 -2.34 -17.23 2.72
N ASP A 108 -2.02 -18.08 3.70
CA ASP A 108 -2.51 -17.93 5.06
C ASP A 108 -1.90 -16.70 5.77
N ALA A 109 -0.64 -16.40 5.48
CA ALA A 109 0.01 -15.20 6.02
C ALA A 109 -0.60 -13.91 5.41
N ASP A 110 -0.81 -13.89 4.10
CA ASP A 110 -1.43 -12.76 3.39
C ASP A 110 -2.87 -12.54 3.87
N ARG A 111 -3.65 -13.62 4.04
CA ARG A 111 -5.02 -13.56 4.57
C ARG A 111 -5.04 -12.99 5.99
N ARG A 112 -4.21 -13.51 6.90
CA ARG A 112 -4.11 -13.00 8.28
C ARG A 112 -3.73 -11.53 8.31
N ALA A 113 -2.71 -11.14 7.53
CA ALA A 113 -2.29 -9.75 7.46
C ALA A 113 -3.44 -8.84 6.98
N ALA A 114 -4.15 -9.24 5.91
CA ALA A 114 -5.28 -8.48 5.40
C ALA A 114 -6.41 -8.36 6.43
N GLN A 115 -6.75 -9.45 7.12
CA GLN A 115 -7.78 -9.44 8.18
C GLN A 115 -7.40 -8.53 9.35
N THR A 116 -6.15 -8.63 9.83
CA THR A 116 -5.63 -7.77 10.91
C THR A 116 -5.70 -6.30 10.52
N VAL A 117 -5.26 -5.97 9.31
CA VAL A 117 -5.26 -4.58 8.83
C VAL A 117 -6.68 -4.07 8.58
N ALA A 118 -7.57 -4.88 8.00
CA ALA A 118 -8.97 -4.51 7.77
C ALA A 118 -9.69 -4.23 9.09
N GLN A 119 -9.52 -5.08 10.09
CA GLN A 119 -10.10 -4.89 11.41
C GLN A 119 -9.58 -3.61 12.06
N ALA A 120 -8.26 -3.42 12.11
CA ALA A 120 -7.65 -2.24 12.70
C ALA A 120 -8.06 -0.95 11.96
N ALA A 121 -8.19 -0.99 10.63
CA ALA A 121 -8.64 0.15 9.83
C ALA A 121 -10.10 0.54 10.15
N THR A 122 -10.97 -0.44 10.40
CA THR A 122 -12.36 -0.22 10.81
C THR A 122 -12.42 0.39 12.22
N GLU A 123 -11.69 -0.19 13.17
CA GLU A 123 -11.65 0.28 14.56
C GLU A 123 -10.99 1.66 14.68
N GLY A 124 -9.95 1.92 13.89
CA GLY A 124 -9.21 3.18 13.82
C GLY A 124 -9.88 4.27 12.99
N THR A 125 -11.06 4.00 12.42
CA THR A 125 -11.83 4.94 11.56
C THR A 125 -11.02 5.46 10.36
N VAL A 126 -10.23 4.60 9.73
CA VAL A 126 -9.47 4.96 8.51
C VAL A 126 -10.44 5.41 7.41
N GLY A 127 -10.18 6.56 6.80
CA GLY A 127 -11.08 7.13 5.81
C GLY A 127 -11.17 6.33 4.51
N ARG A 128 -10.06 5.67 4.09
CA ARG A 128 -10.02 4.87 2.85
C ARG A 128 -8.87 3.88 2.86
N ILE A 129 -9.08 2.73 2.21
CA ILE A 129 -8.03 1.76 1.88
C ILE A 129 -7.77 1.79 0.35
N VAL A 130 -6.50 1.81 -0.04
CA VAL A 130 -6.05 1.61 -1.42
C VAL A 130 -5.19 0.35 -1.44
N TYR A 131 -5.68 -0.69 -2.09
CA TYR A 131 -4.99 -1.96 -2.24
C TYR A 131 -4.46 -2.13 -3.67
N LEU A 132 -3.21 -2.54 -3.81
CA LEU A 132 -2.62 -2.91 -5.10
C LEU A 132 -2.59 -4.43 -5.24
N GLY A 133 -3.58 -4.97 -5.94
CA GLY A 133 -3.70 -6.38 -6.28
C GLY A 133 -3.05 -6.75 -7.62
N GLY A 134 -3.19 -8.02 -7.99
CA GLY A 134 -2.75 -8.52 -9.30
C GLY A 134 -3.88 -8.45 -10.34
N LEU A 135 -3.52 -8.13 -11.58
CA LEU A 135 -4.45 -8.21 -12.70
C LEU A 135 -4.82 -9.68 -12.93
N HIS A 136 -6.10 -9.97 -13.00
CA HIS A 136 -6.62 -11.30 -13.28
C HIS A 136 -7.84 -11.21 -14.20
N PRO A 137 -8.01 -12.16 -15.13
CA PRO A 137 -9.26 -12.34 -15.89
C PRO A 137 -10.32 -12.99 -14.99
N ASP A 138 -11.59 -12.72 -15.28
CA ASP A 138 -12.72 -13.27 -14.50
C ASP A 138 -13.02 -14.75 -14.80
N ASP A 139 -12.61 -15.24 -15.98
CA ASP A 139 -13.05 -16.55 -16.52
C ASP A 139 -11.97 -17.64 -16.48
N VAL A 140 -10.89 -17.50 -15.70
CA VAL A 140 -9.81 -18.51 -15.68
C VAL A 140 -9.53 -19.03 -14.28
N THR A 141 -9.02 -20.27 -14.22
CA THR A 141 -8.50 -20.82 -12.97
C THR A 141 -7.26 -20.07 -12.55
N LEU A 142 -7.38 -19.29 -11.48
CA LEU A 142 -6.28 -18.47 -10.96
C LEU A 142 -5.19 -19.35 -10.34
N SER A 143 -3.94 -18.93 -10.54
CA SER A 143 -2.83 -19.49 -9.78
C SER A 143 -3.04 -19.27 -8.26
N PRO A 144 -2.45 -20.09 -7.38
CA PRO A 144 -2.57 -19.89 -5.93
C PRO A 144 -2.18 -18.49 -5.49
N HIS A 145 -1.19 -17.89 -6.15
CA HIS A 145 -0.69 -16.55 -5.86
C HIS A 145 -1.72 -15.47 -6.24
N LEU A 146 -2.31 -15.54 -7.43
CA LEU A 146 -3.36 -14.59 -7.84
C LEU A 146 -4.62 -14.76 -7.00
N ARG A 147 -4.99 -15.99 -6.64
CA ARG A 147 -6.13 -16.26 -5.76
C ARG A 147 -5.95 -15.59 -4.39
N SER A 148 -4.77 -15.72 -3.76
CA SER A 148 -4.46 -15.03 -2.51
C SER A 148 -4.63 -13.51 -2.62
N ARG A 149 -4.22 -12.91 -3.75
CA ARG A 149 -4.39 -11.47 -3.99
C ARG A 149 -5.85 -11.05 -4.15
N VAL A 150 -6.67 -11.87 -4.78
CA VAL A 150 -8.12 -11.66 -4.88
C VAL A 150 -8.74 -11.71 -3.50
N GLU A 151 -8.45 -12.75 -2.70
CA GLU A 151 -8.94 -12.91 -1.32
C GLU A 151 -8.57 -11.71 -0.43
N VAL A 152 -7.37 -11.15 -0.57
CA VAL A 152 -6.95 -9.92 0.13
C VAL A 152 -7.81 -8.74 -0.28
N GLY A 153 -8.06 -8.57 -1.58
CA GLY A 153 -8.94 -7.51 -2.11
C GLY A 153 -10.37 -7.62 -1.57
N GLU A 154 -10.94 -8.82 -1.59
CA GLU A 154 -12.27 -9.12 -1.05
C GLU A 154 -12.36 -8.83 0.45
N THR A 155 -11.29 -9.16 1.22
CA THR A 155 -11.21 -8.86 2.65
C THR A 155 -11.32 -7.35 2.90
N PHE A 156 -10.63 -6.52 2.13
CA PHE A 156 -10.72 -5.06 2.28
C PHE A 156 -12.06 -4.51 1.80
N LEU A 157 -12.60 -5.00 0.67
CA LEU A 157 -13.90 -4.57 0.16
C LEU A 157 -15.05 -4.89 1.14
N SER A 158 -14.95 -5.98 1.89
CA SER A 158 -15.94 -6.39 2.89
C SER A 158 -15.74 -5.78 4.28
N SER A 159 -14.67 -5.01 4.50
CA SER A 159 -14.34 -4.44 5.82
C SER A 159 -15.27 -3.33 6.29
N GLY A 160 -16.06 -2.74 5.40
CA GLY A 160 -16.87 -1.56 5.66
C GLY A 160 -16.10 -0.23 5.51
N VAL A 161 -14.78 -0.25 5.38
CA VAL A 161 -13.99 0.94 5.06
C VAL A 161 -14.04 1.18 3.54
N PRO A 162 -14.28 2.41 3.05
CA PRO A 162 -14.22 2.73 1.63
C PRO A 162 -12.92 2.23 1.00
N THR A 163 -13.00 1.31 0.05
CA THR A 163 -11.83 0.61 -0.50
C THR A 163 -11.73 0.75 -2.01
N ILE A 164 -10.52 1.01 -2.49
CA ILE A 164 -10.16 0.99 -3.91
C ILE A 164 -9.19 -0.17 -4.12
N VAL A 165 -9.55 -1.10 -5.00
CA VAL A 165 -8.67 -2.18 -5.45
C VAL A 165 -8.13 -1.82 -6.83
N LEU A 166 -6.81 -1.58 -6.90
CA LEU A 166 -6.09 -1.37 -8.15
C LEU A 166 -5.52 -2.71 -8.60
N GLN A 167 -5.73 -3.08 -9.84
CA GLN A 167 -5.16 -4.29 -10.43
C GLN A 167 -4.00 -3.94 -11.35
N ALA A 168 -2.82 -4.46 -11.07
CA ALA A 168 -1.64 -4.26 -11.90
C ALA A 168 -1.11 -5.60 -12.42
N GLY A 169 -0.67 -5.59 -13.68
CA GLY A 169 0.15 -6.66 -14.23
C GLY A 169 1.56 -6.65 -13.66
N VAL A 170 2.51 -7.26 -14.38
CA VAL A 170 3.93 -7.24 -13.98
C VAL A 170 4.45 -5.81 -14.10
N VAL A 171 4.90 -5.25 -12.97
CA VAL A 171 5.49 -3.92 -12.93
C VAL A 171 6.99 -4.05 -13.14
N ILE A 172 7.47 -3.58 -14.30
CA ILE A 172 8.86 -3.62 -14.68
C ILE A 172 9.44 -2.20 -14.61
N GLY A 173 10.64 -2.08 -14.07
CA GLY A 173 11.34 -0.81 -14.04
C GLY A 173 12.68 -0.90 -13.32
N SER A 174 13.52 0.13 -13.44
CA SER A 174 14.84 0.17 -12.80
C SER A 174 14.75 -0.08 -11.28
N GLY A 175 15.38 -1.15 -10.82
CA GLY A 175 15.37 -1.57 -9.40
C GLY A 175 14.14 -2.41 -8.99
N SER A 176 13.29 -2.88 -9.92
CA SER A 176 12.33 -3.92 -9.60
C SER A 176 13.04 -5.27 -9.48
N ALA A 177 12.81 -5.99 -8.38
CA ALA A 177 13.16 -7.39 -8.26
C ALA A 177 11.99 -8.20 -8.86
N SER A 178 12.06 -8.50 -10.12
CA SER A 178 11.14 -9.38 -10.85
C SER A 178 11.81 -10.71 -11.09
#